data_48a52e730038f64c34bc8eab1a262644
#
_entry.id   48a52e730038f64c34bc8eab1a262644
#
_cell.length_a   1.000
_cell.length_b   1.000
_cell.length_c   1.000
_cell.angle_alpha   90.00
_cell.angle_beta   90.00
_cell.angle_gamma   90.00
#
_symmetry.space_group_name_H-M   'P 1'
#
loop_
_entity.id
_entity.type
_entity.pdbx_description
1 polymer ?
#
loop_
_entity_poly.entity_id
_entity_poly.type
_entity_poly.pdbx_seq_one_letter_code
_entity_poly.pdbx_strand_id
1 'polypeptide(L)'
;MLRTILWNCFGLRSASVYPNDLGNNRVLEQTVGHIEQHNGQISFPDNQRVSLLKTHEHAHDTLPAIYVVRDGRSAICSLWDFYNRKISLKVLIEGHHQFGVWQDHLESWNYRERPDTLFLRFETLTSDFRETLAKISSFLDQEIISHDLPPRKAIARVDGRWVRDGSIRDENPLEGELLERFHAINATGLSRAGYT
;
A
#
# COMPACT_ATOMS: atom_id res chain seq x y z
N MET A 1 -5.27 -2.74 -0.88
CA MET A 1 -5.35 -4.09 -0.29
C MET A 1 -5.34 -4.06 1.24
N LEU A 2 -4.32 -3.53 1.95
CA LEU A 2 -4.29 -3.51 3.42
C LEU A 2 -5.57 -2.91 4.03
N ARG A 3 -6.03 -1.74 3.59
CA ARG A 3 -7.27 -1.11 4.10
C ARG A 3 -8.50 -2.00 3.91
N THR A 4 -8.58 -2.74 2.80
CA THR A 4 -9.65 -3.72 2.58
C THR A 4 -9.61 -4.82 3.62
N ILE A 5 -8.40 -5.32 3.97
CA ILE A 5 -8.21 -6.32 5.03
C ILE A 5 -8.63 -5.75 6.39
N LEU A 6 -8.13 -4.57 6.76
CA LEU A 6 -8.45 -3.93 8.03
C LEU A 6 -9.96 -3.73 8.22
N TRP A 7 -10.66 -3.30 7.19
CA TRP A 7 -12.10 -3.11 7.24
C TRP A 7 -12.89 -4.43 7.27
N ASN A 8 -12.63 -5.32 6.31
CA ASN A 8 -13.46 -6.53 6.18
C ASN A 8 -13.14 -7.61 7.21
N CYS A 9 -11.91 -7.67 7.70
CA CYS A 9 -11.50 -8.74 8.62
C CYS A 9 -11.40 -8.29 10.09
N PHE A 10 -11.37 -6.98 10.35
CA PHE A 10 -11.25 -6.44 11.71
C PHE A 10 -12.31 -5.37 12.03
N GLY A 11 -13.11 -4.93 11.06
CA GLY A 11 -14.06 -3.84 11.26
C GLY A 11 -13.40 -2.47 11.46
N LEU A 12 -12.11 -2.34 11.18
CA LEU A 12 -11.33 -1.14 11.43
C LEU A 12 -11.38 -0.18 10.23
N ARG A 13 -11.93 0.99 10.46
CA ARG A 13 -11.94 2.08 9.48
C ARG A 13 -10.61 2.81 9.46
N SER A 14 -10.30 3.43 8.33
CA SER A 14 -9.06 4.17 8.15
C SER A 14 -9.26 5.45 7.36
N ALA A 15 -8.56 6.50 7.75
CA ALA A 15 -8.46 7.74 6.98
C ALA A 15 -7.24 7.72 6.05
N SER A 16 -7.02 8.79 5.32
CA SER A 16 -5.82 9.03 4.50
C SER A 16 -5.27 10.43 4.80
N VAL A 17 -3.96 10.62 4.71
CA VAL A 17 -3.35 11.95 4.73
C VAL A 17 -3.69 12.76 3.48
N TYR A 18 -4.11 12.09 2.41
CA TYR A 18 -4.43 12.73 1.13
C TYR A 18 -5.91 13.07 1.06
N PRO A 19 -6.26 14.36 0.84
CA PRO A 19 -7.65 14.72 0.53
C PRO A 19 -8.12 14.00 -0.74
N ASN A 20 -9.37 13.57 -0.75
CA ASN A 20 -9.98 12.88 -1.89
C ASN A 20 -9.21 11.63 -2.37
N ASP A 21 -8.56 10.91 -1.46
CA ASP A 21 -7.73 9.73 -1.74
C ASP A 21 -8.43 8.70 -2.64
N LEU A 22 -9.74 8.56 -2.53
CA LEU A 22 -10.55 7.62 -3.31
C LEU A 22 -11.42 8.31 -4.39
N GLY A 23 -11.14 9.58 -4.71
CA GLY A 23 -11.83 10.32 -5.77
C GLY A 23 -13.34 10.48 -5.54
N ASN A 24 -13.78 10.56 -4.29
CA ASN A 24 -15.19 10.63 -3.88
C ASN A 24 -16.03 9.42 -4.40
N ASN A 25 -15.38 8.27 -4.60
CA ASN A 25 -16.05 7.06 -5.02
C ASN A 25 -16.61 6.31 -3.81
N ARG A 26 -17.89 6.51 -3.52
CA ARG A 26 -18.59 5.93 -2.35
C ARG A 26 -18.47 4.41 -2.27
N VAL A 27 -18.44 3.71 -3.39
CA VAL A 27 -18.32 2.24 -3.38
C VAL A 27 -16.92 1.81 -2.93
N LEU A 28 -15.87 2.50 -3.40
CA LEU A 28 -14.51 2.26 -2.91
C LEU A 28 -14.37 2.62 -1.43
N GLU A 29 -14.93 3.75 -1.01
CA GLU A 29 -14.92 4.21 0.38
C GLU A 29 -15.53 3.18 1.31
N GLN A 30 -16.69 2.64 0.96
CA GLN A 30 -17.35 1.55 1.70
C GLN A 30 -16.52 0.26 1.69
N THR A 31 -15.90 -0.09 0.56
CA THR A 31 -15.10 -1.31 0.41
C THR A 31 -13.87 -1.32 1.32
N VAL A 32 -13.29 -0.16 1.59
CA VAL A 32 -12.07 -0.02 2.42
C VAL A 32 -12.34 0.59 3.80
N GLY A 33 -13.59 0.83 4.16
CA GLY A 33 -13.94 1.49 5.42
C GLY A 33 -13.32 2.88 5.54
N HIS A 34 -13.42 3.70 4.47
CA HIS A 34 -12.82 5.03 4.46
C HIS A 34 -13.51 5.98 5.43
N ILE A 35 -12.71 6.80 6.10
CA ILE A 35 -13.16 7.95 6.89
C ILE A 35 -12.75 9.20 6.11
N GLU A 36 -13.73 9.99 5.72
CA GLU A 36 -13.49 11.27 5.06
C GLU A 36 -12.94 12.32 6.02
N GLN A 37 -12.13 13.23 5.47
CA GLN A 37 -11.71 14.43 6.18
C GLN A 37 -12.74 15.54 5.96
N HIS A 38 -13.15 16.19 7.04
CA HIS A 38 -13.99 17.37 6.99
C HIS A 38 -13.20 18.59 7.48
N ASN A 39 -12.98 19.57 6.64
CA ASN A 39 -12.19 20.78 6.96
C ASN A 39 -10.80 20.45 7.53
N GLY A 40 -10.13 19.41 7.02
CA GLY A 40 -8.81 18.97 7.51
C GLY A 40 -8.85 18.16 8.80
N GLN A 41 -10.03 17.89 9.36
CA GLN A 41 -10.19 17.09 10.57
C GLN A 41 -10.67 15.68 10.25
N ILE A 42 -10.14 14.70 10.98
CA ILE A 42 -10.49 13.30 10.89
C ILE A 42 -11.13 12.89 12.22
N SER A 43 -12.34 12.35 12.17
CA SER A 43 -13.05 11.83 13.34
C SER A 43 -13.18 10.31 13.23
N PHE A 44 -12.45 9.58 14.06
CA PHE A 44 -12.57 8.13 14.16
C PHE A 44 -13.80 7.74 14.99
N PRO A 45 -14.42 6.57 14.73
CA PRO A 45 -15.53 6.09 15.56
C PRO A 45 -15.10 5.86 17.01
N ASP A 46 -15.93 6.25 17.97
CA ASP A 46 -15.64 6.15 19.42
C ASP A 46 -15.38 4.70 19.89
N ASN A 47 -15.95 3.73 19.20
CA ASN A 47 -15.74 2.30 19.48
C ASN A 47 -14.49 1.71 18.82
N GLN A 48 -13.72 2.48 18.09
CA GLN A 48 -12.47 2.04 17.46
C GLN A 48 -11.27 2.46 18.31
N ARG A 49 -10.56 1.48 18.88
CA ARG A 49 -9.42 1.72 19.77
C ARG A 49 -8.17 2.25 19.08
N VAL A 50 -8.00 2.00 17.79
CA VAL A 50 -6.82 2.37 17.03
C VAL A 50 -7.18 3.34 15.90
N SER A 51 -6.47 4.46 15.79
CA SER A 51 -6.62 5.42 14.71
C SER A 51 -5.70 5.06 13.56
N LEU A 52 -6.26 4.66 12.43
CA LEU A 52 -5.50 4.20 11.27
C LEU A 52 -5.43 5.26 10.18
N LEU A 53 -4.23 5.74 9.89
CA LEU A 53 -3.98 6.76 8.89
C LEU A 53 -3.10 6.21 7.76
N LYS A 54 -3.61 6.20 6.53
CA LYS A 54 -2.87 5.77 5.35
C LYS A 54 -2.01 6.90 4.82
N THR A 55 -0.74 6.59 4.60
CA THR A 55 0.21 7.47 3.92
C THR A 55 1.04 6.69 2.88
N HIS A 56 1.70 7.41 1.98
CA HIS A 56 2.76 6.95 1.09
C HIS A 56 4.00 7.85 1.24
N GLU A 57 4.04 8.66 2.27
CA GLU A 57 5.15 9.57 2.52
C GLU A 57 6.32 8.84 3.17
N HIS A 58 7.49 9.47 3.10
CA HIS A 58 8.64 9.06 3.89
C HIS A 58 8.32 9.14 5.38
N ALA A 59 8.97 8.30 6.19
CA ALA A 59 8.77 8.35 7.63
C ALA A 59 9.28 9.66 8.21
N HIS A 60 8.44 10.32 9.00
CA HIS A 60 8.74 11.57 9.67
C HIS A 60 8.36 11.58 11.17
N ASP A 61 7.88 10.45 11.66
CA ASP A 61 7.49 10.21 13.05
C ASP A 61 7.97 8.84 13.55
N THR A 62 7.63 8.48 14.77
CA THR A 62 7.93 7.19 15.40
C THR A 62 6.67 6.45 15.85
N LEU A 63 5.50 6.84 15.35
CA LEU A 63 4.24 6.19 15.68
C LEU A 63 4.23 4.73 15.19
N PRO A 64 3.50 3.83 15.87
CA PRO A 64 3.33 2.46 15.40
C PRO A 64 2.84 2.40 13.95
N ALA A 65 3.39 1.48 13.17
CA ALA A 65 3.08 1.40 11.74
C ALA A 65 2.93 -0.02 11.23
N ILE A 66 2.01 -0.21 10.29
CA ILE A 66 2.00 -1.39 9.41
C ILE A 66 2.61 -0.95 8.09
N TYR A 67 3.85 -1.37 7.85
CA TYR A 67 4.60 -1.01 6.66
C TYR A 67 4.51 -2.14 5.62
N VAL A 68 3.86 -1.84 4.49
CA VAL A 68 3.69 -2.80 3.39
C VAL A 68 4.65 -2.47 2.27
N VAL A 69 5.54 -3.41 1.98
CA VAL A 69 6.48 -3.31 0.86
C VAL A 69 6.04 -4.22 -0.28
N ARG A 70 6.16 -3.73 -1.48
CA ARG A 70 6.00 -4.48 -2.72
C ARG A 70 7.32 -4.48 -3.48
N ASP A 71 7.58 -5.54 -4.27
CA ASP A 71 8.70 -5.53 -5.23
C ASP A 71 8.71 -4.20 -5.99
N GLY A 72 9.82 -3.48 -5.90
CA GLY A 72 9.97 -2.13 -6.46
C GLY A 72 9.72 -2.09 -7.96
N ARG A 73 10.09 -3.13 -8.70
CA ARG A 73 9.83 -3.29 -10.13
C ARG A 73 8.31 -3.28 -10.41
N SER A 74 7.60 -4.07 -9.63
CA SER A 74 6.12 -4.13 -9.70
C SER A 74 5.45 -2.86 -9.18
N ALA A 75 6.03 -2.21 -8.16
CA ALA A 75 5.50 -0.97 -7.59
C ALA A 75 5.58 0.19 -8.60
N ILE A 76 6.74 0.40 -9.23
CA ILE A 76 6.95 1.43 -10.26
C ILE A 76 6.02 1.21 -11.46
N CYS A 77 5.91 -0.02 -11.94
CA CYS A 77 4.98 -0.34 -13.02
C CYS A 77 3.51 -0.08 -12.62
N SER A 78 3.14 -0.35 -11.36
CA SER A 78 1.79 -0.07 -10.87
C SER A 78 1.53 1.44 -10.76
N LEU A 79 2.53 2.20 -10.34
CA LEU A 79 2.47 3.66 -10.28
C LEU A 79 2.35 4.28 -11.67
N TRP A 80 3.07 3.74 -12.65
CA TRP A 80 2.97 4.16 -14.05
C TRP A 80 1.56 4.01 -14.61
N ASP A 81 0.91 2.87 -14.35
CA ASP A 81 -0.48 2.69 -14.75
C ASP A 81 -1.45 3.59 -13.98
N PHE A 82 -1.20 3.83 -12.69
CA PHE A 82 -2.00 4.77 -11.89
C PHE A 82 -1.99 6.18 -12.48
N TYR A 83 -0.85 6.63 -13.00
CA TYR A 83 -0.75 7.90 -13.74
C TYR A 83 -1.26 7.81 -15.19
N ASN A 84 -1.98 6.74 -15.57
CA ASN A 84 -2.44 6.50 -16.93
C ASN A 84 -1.29 6.60 -17.96
N ARG A 85 -0.08 6.21 -17.56
CA ARG A 85 1.15 6.21 -18.36
C ARG A 85 1.58 7.61 -18.88
N LYS A 86 1.08 8.67 -18.26
CA LYS A 86 1.40 10.07 -18.66
C LYS A 86 2.78 10.51 -18.20
N ILE A 87 3.37 9.84 -17.21
CA ILE A 87 4.73 10.08 -16.74
C ILE A 87 5.61 8.96 -17.27
N SER A 88 6.81 9.26 -17.76
CA SER A 88 7.71 8.20 -18.26
C SER A 88 8.21 7.31 -17.13
N LEU A 89 8.44 6.02 -17.42
CA LEU A 89 9.02 5.09 -16.45
C LEU A 89 10.37 5.57 -15.92
N LYS A 90 11.20 6.19 -16.76
CA LYS A 90 12.47 6.78 -16.36
C LYS A 90 12.29 7.80 -15.23
N VAL A 91 11.36 8.72 -15.37
CA VAL A 91 11.05 9.74 -14.35
C VAL A 91 10.59 9.09 -13.04
N LEU A 92 9.79 8.03 -13.12
CA LEU A 92 9.33 7.30 -11.95
C LEU A 92 10.47 6.53 -11.25
N ILE A 93 11.35 5.88 -12.02
CA ILE A 93 12.52 5.15 -11.49
C ILE A 93 13.47 6.12 -10.78
N GLU A 94 13.70 7.30 -11.34
CA GLU A 94 14.59 8.34 -10.81
C GLU A 94 13.97 9.13 -9.64
N GLY A 95 12.74 8.82 -9.26
CA GLY A 95 12.07 9.47 -8.14
C GLY A 95 11.64 10.91 -8.38
N HIS A 96 11.60 11.38 -9.63
CA HIS A 96 11.17 12.73 -9.98
C HIS A 96 9.64 12.87 -9.95
N HIS A 97 9.04 12.43 -8.84
CA HIS A 97 7.62 12.51 -8.54
C HIS A 97 7.41 12.61 -7.02
N GLN A 98 6.17 12.80 -6.59
CA GLN A 98 5.84 13.10 -5.18
C GLN A 98 6.26 12.04 -4.15
N PHE A 99 6.52 10.80 -4.57
CA PHE A 99 6.88 9.70 -3.65
C PHE A 99 8.39 9.41 -3.62
N GLY A 100 9.20 10.08 -4.45
CA GLY A 100 10.65 9.89 -4.50
C GLY A 100 11.09 8.53 -5.03
N VAL A 101 12.35 8.18 -4.77
CA VAL A 101 12.95 6.88 -5.15
C VAL A 101 12.40 5.77 -4.25
N TRP A 102 12.10 4.61 -4.82
CA TRP A 102 11.58 3.48 -4.06
C TRP A 102 12.51 3.02 -2.93
N GLN A 103 13.83 2.99 -3.18
CA GLN A 103 14.83 2.65 -2.16
C GLN A 103 14.87 3.68 -1.03
N ASP A 104 14.82 4.98 -1.34
CA ASP A 104 14.87 6.05 -0.33
C ASP A 104 13.65 5.98 0.59
N HIS A 105 12.49 5.59 0.05
CA HIS A 105 11.30 5.36 0.85
C HIS A 105 11.50 4.20 1.84
N LEU A 106 12.10 3.08 1.40
CA LEU A 106 12.45 1.97 2.27
C LEU A 106 13.44 2.39 3.37
N GLU A 107 14.45 3.16 3.00
CA GLU A 107 15.48 3.63 3.92
C GLU A 107 14.91 4.60 4.94
N SER A 108 14.02 5.50 4.53
CA SER A 108 13.37 6.45 5.44
C SER A 108 12.53 5.74 6.51
N TRP A 109 11.83 4.67 6.12
CA TRP A 109 11.03 3.90 7.07
C TRP A 109 11.87 3.01 7.97
N ASN A 110 13.07 2.63 7.56
CA ASN A 110 13.99 1.76 8.32
C ASN A 110 13.29 0.64 9.10
N TYR A 111 12.32 0.00 8.46
CA TYR A 111 11.31 -0.88 9.06
C TYR A 111 11.88 -2.05 9.89
N ARG A 112 13.15 -2.39 9.70
CA ARG A 112 13.82 -3.47 10.46
C ARG A 112 14.27 -3.02 11.85
N GLU A 113 14.56 -1.74 12.01
CA GLU A 113 15.08 -1.16 13.26
C GLU A 113 14.07 -0.21 13.90
N ARG A 114 13.06 0.24 13.15
CA ARG A 114 11.98 1.08 13.65
C ARG A 114 11.15 0.29 14.67
N PRO A 115 11.02 0.75 15.93
CA PRO A 115 10.20 0.10 16.93
C PRO A 115 8.72 0.11 16.49
N ASP A 116 7.94 -0.77 17.07
CA ASP A 116 6.47 -0.83 16.86
C ASP A 116 6.07 -0.79 15.37
N THR A 117 6.80 -1.54 14.54
CA THR A 117 6.54 -1.60 13.10
C THR A 117 6.31 -3.04 12.66
N LEU A 118 5.08 -3.32 12.20
CA LEU A 118 4.76 -4.57 11.52
C LEU A 118 5.13 -4.47 10.04
N PHE A 119 6.14 -5.22 9.63
CA PHE A 119 6.52 -5.34 8.22
C PHE A 119 5.72 -6.45 7.53
N LEU A 120 5.12 -6.12 6.38
CA LEU A 120 4.40 -7.07 5.53
C LEU A 120 4.85 -6.92 4.07
N ARG A 121 4.96 -8.04 3.37
CA ARG A 121 5.10 -8.02 1.91
C ARG A 121 3.73 -7.96 1.25
N PHE A 122 3.60 -7.14 0.24
CA PHE A 122 2.36 -7.04 -0.53
C PHE A 122 1.96 -8.38 -1.14
N GLU A 123 2.93 -9.14 -1.61
CA GLU A 123 2.75 -10.44 -2.24
C GLU A 123 2.11 -11.44 -1.26
N THR A 124 2.49 -11.38 0.03
CA THR A 124 1.98 -12.31 1.05
C THR A 124 0.62 -11.90 1.62
N LEU A 125 0.16 -10.66 1.39
CA LEU A 125 -1.13 -10.20 1.91
C LEU A 125 -2.32 -11.10 1.54
N THR A 126 -2.22 -11.81 0.42
CA THR A 126 -3.27 -12.71 -0.07
C THR A 126 -2.81 -14.14 -0.27
N SER A 127 -1.51 -14.41 -0.54
CA SER A 127 -1.00 -15.77 -0.67
C SER A 127 -0.95 -16.49 0.69
N ASP A 128 -0.54 -15.77 1.74
CA ASP A 128 -0.44 -16.26 3.12
C ASP A 128 -1.44 -15.52 4.02
N PHE A 129 -2.69 -15.50 3.57
CA PHE A 129 -3.73 -14.62 4.12
C PHE A 129 -3.99 -14.87 5.61
N ARG A 130 -4.08 -16.13 6.03
CA ARG A 130 -4.31 -16.47 7.44
C ARG A 130 -3.16 -16.01 8.35
N GLU A 131 -1.92 -16.19 7.91
CA GLU A 131 -0.74 -15.71 8.64
C GLU A 131 -0.70 -14.18 8.67
N THR A 132 -1.06 -13.53 7.57
CA THR A 132 -1.19 -12.06 7.51
C THR A 132 -2.21 -11.55 8.53
N LEU A 133 -3.39 -12.17 8.62
CA LEU A 133 -4.41 -11.81 9.61
C LEU A 133 -3.90 -12.01 11.04
N ALA A 134 -3.24 -13.13 11.33
CA ALA A 134 -2.69 -13.39 12.66
C ALA A 134 -1.63 -12.35 13.06
N LYS A 135 -0.75 -11.94 12.15
CA LYS A 135 0.24 -10.89 12.40
C LYS A 135 -0.41 -9.52 12.66
N ILE A 136 -1.41 -9.16 11.87
CA ILE A 136 -2.15 -7.89 12.06
C ILE A 136 -2.92 -7.92 13.38
N SER A 137 -3.60 -9.01 13.69
CA SER A 137 -4.34 -9.22 14.93
C SER A 137 -3.44 -9.03 16.15
N SER A 138 -2.29 -9.71 16.17
CA SER A 138 -1.30 -9.60 17.26
C SER A 138 -0.73 -8.18 17.37
N PHE A 139 -0.43 -7.52 16.26
CA PHE A 139 0.16 -6.20 16.26
C PHE A 139 -0.81 -5.10 16.73
N LEU A 140 -2.07 -5.17 16.32
CA LEU A 140 -3.09 -4.18 16.66
C LEU A 140 -3.85 -4.52 17.95
N ASP A 141 -3.61 -5.69 18.55
CA ASP A 141 -4.43 -6.25 19.67
C ASP A 141 -5.93 -6.22 19.31
N GLN A 142 -6.27 -6.75 18.14
CA GLN A 142 -7.64 -6.77 17.61
C GLN A 142 -8.06 -8.18 17.19
N GLU A 143 -9.29 -8.53 17.48
CA GLU A 143 -9.87 -9.82 17.06
C GLU A 143 -10.15 -9.85 15.56
N ILE A 144 -9.94 -11.01 14.95
CA ILE A 144 -10.34 -11.27 13.56
C ILE A 144 -11.83 -11.58 13.54
N ILE A 145 -12.63 -10.70 12.92
CA ILE A 145 -14.08 -10.85 12.82
C ILE A 145 -14.53 -11.61 11.56
N SER A 146 -13.69 -11.68 10.54
CA SER A 146 -13.94 -12.41 9.28
C SER A 146 -12.63 -12.82 8.62
N HIS A 147 -12.70 -13.92 7.88
CA HIS A 147 -11.62 -14.40 7.00
C HIS A 147 -11.93 -14.16 5.51
N ASP A 148 -12.97 -13.39 5.20
CA ASP A 148 -13.43 -13.17 3.84
C ASP A 148 -13.07 -11.77 3.35
N LEU A 149 -12.64 -11.70 2.09
CA LEU A 149 -12.41 -10.46 1.37
C LEU A 149 -13.34 -10.35 0.16
N PRO A 150 -13.76 -9.14 -0.19
CA PRO A 150 -14.45 -8.92 -1.46
C PRO A 150 -13.61 -9.45 -2.63
N PRO A 151 -14.20 -10.13 -3.62
CA PRO A 151 -13.46 -10.59 -4.79
C PRO A 151 -12.75 -9.44 -5.49
N ARG A 152 -11.46 -9.61 -5.83
CA ARG A 152 -10.66 -8.56 -6.51
C ARG A 152 -11.35 -8.03 -7.76
N LYS A 153 -11.98 -8.91 -8.55
CA LYS A 153 -12.77 -8.53 -9.74
C LYS A 153 -13.93 -7.59 -9.42
N ALA A 154 -14.57 -7.73 -8.26
CA ALA A 154 -15.65 -6.84 -7.84
C ALA A 154 -15.12 -5.44 -7.55
N ILE A 155 -13.97 -5.33 -6.85
CA ILE A 155 -13.33 -4.04 -6.57
C ILE A 155 -12.80 -3.40 -7.85
N ALA A 156 -12.16 -4.19 -8.73
CA ALA A 156 -11.61 -3.72 -10.00
C ALA A 156 -12.67 -3.15 -10.95
N ARG A 157 -13.91 -3.67 -10.89
CA ARG A 157 -15.04 -3.12 -11.67
C ARG A 157 -15.45 -1.73 -11.23
N VAL A 158 -15.21 -1.39 -9.96
CA VAL A 158 -15.54 -0.05 -9.43
C VAL A 158 -14.51 0.97 -9.89
N ASP A 159 -13.24 0.65 -9.74
CA ASP A 159 -12.13 1.42 -10.29
C ASP A 159 -10.87 0.54 -10.46
N GLY A 160 -10.60 0.15 -11.70
CA GLY A 160 -9.45 -0.69 -12.06
C GLY A 160 -8.08 -0.04 -11.80
N ARG A 161 -8.02 1.26 -11.56
CA ARG A 161 -6.78 1.97 -11.19
C ARG A 161 -6.35 1.60 -9.78
N TRP A 162 -7.30 1.36 -8.88
CA TRP A 162 -7.03 1.04 -7.47
C TRP A 162 -6.74 -0.43 -7.22
N VAL A 163 -7.48 -1.30 -7.88
CA VAL A 163 -7.30 -2.74 -7.75
C VAL A 163 -7.46 -3.37 -9.13
N ARG A 164 -6.41 -4.02 -9.61
CA ARG A 164 -6.52 -4.85 -10.81
C ARG A 164 -7.27 -6.14 -10.50
N ASP A 165 -7.94 -6.67 -11.49
CA ASP A 165 -8.71 -7.91 -11.39
C ASP A 165 -7.85 -9.16 -11.14
N GLY A 166 -6.52 -9.02 -11.17
CA GLY A 166 -5.55 -10.09 -11.01
C GLY A 166 -4.98 -10.58 -12.36
N SER A 167 -5.40 -9.97 -13.49
CA SER A 167 -4.77 -10.24 -14.78
C SER A 167 -3.27 -9.91 -14.72
N ILE A 168 -2.47 -10.79 -15.29
CA ILE A 168 -1.05 -10.56 -15.54
C ILE A 168 -0.96 -9.47 -16.61
N ARG A 169 0.02 -8.61 -16.51
CA ARG A 169 0.30 -7.67 -17.61
C ARG A 169 0.71 -8.47 -18.85
N ASP A 170 0.14 -8.13 -19.98
CA ASP A 170 0.53 -8.72 -21.26
C ASP A 170 1.99 -8.38 -21.61
N GLU A 171 2.49 -7.25 -21.08
CA GLU A 171 3.87 -6.78 -21.28
C GLU A 171 4.50 -6.37 -19.95
N ASN A 172 5.76 -6.73 -19.74
CA ASN A 172 6.57 -6.15 -18.69
C ASN A 172 7.21 -4.86 -19.22
N PRO A 173 6.76 -3.67 -18.80
CA PRO A 173 7.28 -2.42 -19.35
C PRO A 173 8.68 -2.07 -18.81
N LEU A 174 9.19 -2.83 -17.82
CA LEU A 174 10.48 -2.61 -17.19
C LEU A 174 11.48 -3.64 -17.71
N GLU A 175 12.05 -3.34 -18.88
CA GLU A 175 13.01 -4.21 -19.59
C GLU A 175 14.22 -3.40 -20.06
N GLY A 176 15.29 -4.11 -20.46
CA GLY A 176 16.50 -3.51 -21.05
C GLY A 176 17.08 -2.40 -20.18
N GLU A 177 17.40 -1.27 -20.79
CA GLU A 177 18.02 -0.10 -20.14
C GLU A 177 17.21 0.42 -18.94
N LEU A 178 15.89 0.36 -18.98
CA LEU A 178 15.05 0.79 -17.86
C LEU A 178 15.18 -0.13 -16.66
N LEU A 179 15.27 -1.44 -16.88
CA LEU A 179 15.48 -2.42 -15.81
C LEU A 179 16.89 -2.27 -15.21
N GLU A 180 17.90 -2.12 -16.05
CA GLU A 180 19.28 -1.86 -15.59
C GLU A 180 19.37 -0.59 -14.75
N ARG A 181 18.73 0.49 -15.20
CA ARG A 181 18.64 1.76 -14.47
C ARG A 181 17.92 1.60 -13.13
N PHE A 182 16.81 0.86 -13.12
CA PHE A 182 16.11 0.56 -11.89
C PHE A 182 17.00 -0.18 -10.90
N HIS A 183 17.73 -1.21 -11.35
CA HIS A 183 18.65 -1.98 -10.52
C HIS A 183 19.82 -1.11 -10.02
N ALA A 184 20.39 -0.27 -10.86
CA ALA A 184 21.48 0.64 -10.46
C ALA A 184 21.07 1.57 -9.30
N ILE A 185 19.83 2.00 -9.27
CA ILE A 185 19.31 2.92 -8.23
C ILE A 185 18.80 2.15 -7.00
N ASN A 186 18.19 0.97 -7.17
CA ASN A 186 17.40 0.32 -6.13
C ASN A 186 17.94 -1.05 -5.65
N ALA A 187 19.17 -1.44 -6.06
CA ALA A 187 19.72 -2.76 -5.75
C ALA A 187 19.80 -3.05 -4.24
N THR A 188 20.25 -2.08 -3.45
CA THR A 188 20.36 -2.22 -2.00
C THR A 188 18.97 -2.38 -1.36
N GLY A 189 18.02 -1.59 -1.80
CA GLY A 189 16.63 -1.68 -1.33
C GLY A 189 15.98 -3.03 -1.66
N LEU A 190 16.18 -3.53 -2.88
CA LEU A 190 15.70 -4.87 -3.28
C LEU A 190 16.27 -5.95 -2.36
N SER A 191 17.59 -5.97 -2.18
CA SER A 191 18.27 -6.95 -1.31
C SER A 191 17.77 -6.85 0.14
N ARG A 192 17.67 -5.66 0.71
CA ARG A 192 17.16 -5.43 2.07
C ARG A 192 15.70 -5.86 2.24
N ALA A 193 14.87 -5.68 1.23
CA ALA A 193 13.49 -6.12 1.25
C ALA A 193 13.32 -7.61 0.89
N GLY A 194 14.42 -8.30 0.52
CA GLY A 194 14.45 -9.71 0.15
C GLY A 194 13.84 -9.99 -1.22
N TYR A 195 13.96 -9.05 -2.14
CA TYR A 195 13.69 -9.22 -3.56
C TYR A 195 15.02 -9.40 -4.30
N THR A 196 15.12 -10.45 -5.09
CA THR A 196 16.31 -10.76 -5.92
C THR A 196 16.09 -10.33 -7.36
#